data_a371ac6bfe7526c1aec4e4df790e66ce
#
_entry.id   a371ac6bfe7526c1aec4e4df790e66ce
#
_cell.length_a   1.000
_cell.length_b   1.000
_cell.length_c   1.000
_cell.angle_alpha   90.00
_cell.angle_beta   90.00
_cell.angle_gamma   90.00
#
_symmetry.space_group_name_H-M   'P 1'
#
loop_
_entity.id
_entity.type
_entity.pdbx_description
1 polymer ?
#
loop_
_entity_poly.entity_id
_entity_poly.type
_entity_poly.pdbx_seq_one_letter_code
_entity_poly.pdbx_strand_id
1 'polypeptide(L)'
;MKTNNSKEKVRQLQNKLYLTAKKCQKRRFHALYDKVYRDDVLIEAWKRVKANKGSSGVDGIRIEDIEKMGIEKYLKELKKELIEGKYIPSPVKRVMIPKPDGSERPLGIPTVRDRIVQMAAKIAIEPVFEADFRECSYGFRPKRSAKQALEVV
;
A
#
# COMPACT_ATOMS: atom_id res chain seq x y z
N MET A 1 13.73 -17.51 -4.29
CA MET A 1 14.17 -16.09 -4.13
C MET A 1 14.29 -15.77 -2.64
N LYS A 2 15.43 -15.22 -2.18
CA LYS A 2 15.71 -14.98 -0.77
C LYS A 2 14.81 -13.86 -0.22
N THR A 3 13.79 -14.22 0.52
CA THR A 3 12.74 -13.33 1.06
C THR A 3 13.24 -12.22 1.98
N ASN A 4 14.37 -12.41 2.66
CA ASN A 4 14.98 -11.38 3.51
C ASN A 4 15.56 -10.20 2.72
N ASN A 5 15.90 -10.37 1.45
CA ASN A 5 16.50 -9.33 0.61
C ASN A 5 15.46 -8.28 0.12
N SER A 6 14.17 -8.66 -0.08
CA SER A 6 13.15 -7.72 -0.57
C SER A 6 12.76 -6.68 0.48
N LYS A 7 12.56 -7.10 1.75
CA LYS A 7 12.21 -6.18 2.85
C LYS A 7 13.32 -5.15 3.09
N GLU A 8 14.58 -5.58 3.08
CA GLU A 8 15.72 -4.68 3.28
C GLU A 8 15.86 -3.70 2.11
N LYS A 9 15.72 -4.15 0.86
CA LYS A 9 15.75 -3.27 -0.32
C LYS A 9 14.63 -2.23 -0.29
N VAL A 10 13.42 -2.62 0.12
CA VAL A 10 12.29 -1.69 0.29
C VAL A 10 12.59 -0.66 1.37
N ARG A 11 13.14 -1.08 2.51
CA ARG A 11 13.53 -0.18 3.59
C ARG A 11 14.60 0.83 3.16
N GLN A 12 15.60 0.39 2.40
CA GLN A 12 16.62 1.27 1.84
C GLN A 12 16.02 2.28 0.85
N LEU A 13 15.09 1.83 -0.01
CA LEU A 13 14.35 2.72 -0.92
C LEU A 13 13.57 3.78 -0.13
N GLN A 14 12.79 3.36 0.86
CA GLN A 14 11.99 4.28 1.69
C GLN A 14 12.87 5.29 2.42
N ASN A 15 14.00 4.83 2.99
CA ASN A 15 14.93 5.70 3.68
C ASN A 15 15.56 6.75 2.73
N LYS A 16 15.94 6.31 1.52
CA LYS A 16 16.47 7.22 0.49
C LYS A 16 15.45 8.27 0.07
N LEU A 17 14.19 7.88 -0.13
CA LEU A 17 13.11 8.81 -0.50
C LEU A 17 12.85 9.82 0.63
N TYR A 18 12.73 9.35 1.87
CA TYR A 18 12.55 10.19 3.05
C TYR A 18 13.67 11.22 3.22
N LEU A 19 14.93 10.77 3.22
CA LEU A 19 16.07 11.66 3.37
C LEU A 19 16.18 12.68 2.24
N THR A 20 15.83 12.27 1.02
CA THR A 20 15.83 13.17 -0.15
C THR A 20 14.74 14.23 -0.04
N ALA A 21 13.54 13.87 0.40
CA ALA A 21 12.44 14.80 0.67
C ALA A 21 12.79 15.76 1.82
N LYS A 22 13.32 15.23 2.92
CA LYS A 22 13.71 16.02 4.10
C LYS A 22 14.79 17.05 3.83
N LYS A 23 15.76 16.73 2.95
CA LYS A 23 16.84 17.67 2.56
C LYS A 23 16.35 18.86 1.73
N CYS A 24 15.28 18.67 0.96
CA CYS A 24 14.78 19.71 0.06
C CYS A 24 13.25 19.67 -0.01
N GLN A 25 12.58 20.46 0.80
CA GLN A 25 11.11 20.56 0.88
C GLN A 25 10.44 20.98 -0.43
N LYS A 26 11.16 21.72 -1.28
CA LYS A 26 10.65 22.15 -2.60
C LYS A 26 10.93 21.14 -3.71
N ARG A 27 11.52 19.98 -3.39
CA ARG A 27 11.85 18.97 -4.38
C ARG A 27 10.60 18.35 -4.99
N ARG A 28 10.55 18.32 -6.32
CA ARG A 28 9.54 17.57 -7.08
C ARG A 28 10.09 16.18 -7.42
N PHE A 29 9.30 15.16 -7.13
CA PHE A 29 9.61 13.76 -7.48
C PHE A 29 8.90 13.42 -8.78
N HIS A 30 9.64 13.38 -9.90
CA HIS A 30 9.09 13.12 -11.23
C HIS A 30 9.01 11.61 -11.57
N ALA A 31 9.75 10.78 -10.84
CA ALA A 31 9.91 9.36 -11.11
C ALA A 31 9.59 8.53 -9.85
N LEU A 32 8.30 8.51 -9.43
CA LEU A 32 7.82 7.65 -8.36
C LEU A 32 7.07 6.42 -8.87
N TYR A 33 6.45 6.52 -10.06
CA TYR A 33 5.66 5.43 -10.61
C TYR A 33 6.51 4.18 -10.88
N ASP A 34 7.74 4.33 -11.33
CA ASP A 34 8.70 3.24 -11.54
C ASP A 34 9.05 2.49 -10.24
N LYS A 35 8.86 3.11 -9.08
CA LYS A 35 9.06 2.46 -7.78
C LYS A 35 7.91 1.54 -7.41
N VAL A 36 6.68 1.83 -7.89
CA VAL A 36 5.48 1.04 -7.60
C VAL A 36 5.59 -0.38 -8.18
N TYR A 37 6.09 -0.53 -9.41
CA TYR A 37 6.18 -1.83 -10.09
C TYR A 37 7.54 -2.53 -9.92
N ARG A 38 8.38 -2.12 -8.98
CA ARG A 38 9.60 -2.85 -8.62
C ARG A 38 9.24 -4.21 -8.03
N ASP A 39 9.99 -5.24 -8.37
CA ASP A 39 9.74 -6.60 -7.87
C ASP A 39 9.77 -6.70 -6.35
N ASP A 40 10.74 -6.05 -5.71
CA ASP A 40 10.87 -6.02 -4.25
C ASP A 40 9.69 -5.31 -3.58
N VAL A 41 9.17 -4.23 -4.18
CA VAL A 41 8.01 -3.48 -3.69
C VAL A 41 6.73 -4.28 -3.85
N LEU A 42 6.50 -4.90 -5.00
CA LEU A 42 5.30 -5.75 -5.23
C LEU A 42 5.29 -6.97 -4.30
N ILE A 43 6.44 -7.62 -4.09
CA ILE A 43 6.56 -8.74 -3.14
C ILE A 43 6.26 -8.28 -1.71
N GLU A 44 6.77 -7.14 -1.28
CA GLU A 44 6.50 -6.59 0.05
C GLU A 44 5.03 -6.16 0.20
N ALA A 45 4.45 -5.55 -0.83
CA ALA A 45 3.03 -5.19 -0.89
C ALA A 45 2.14 -6.42 -0.74
N TRP A 46 2.43 -7.50 -1.48
CA TRP A 46 1.75 -8.78 -1.33
C TRP A 46 1.80 -9.31 0.10
N LYS A 47 2.99 -9.33 0.72
CA LYS A 47 3.15 -9.81 2.10
C LYS A 47 2.28 -9.02 3.09
N ARG A 48 2.21 -7.70 2.94
CA ARG A 48 1.39 -6.83 3.80
C ARG A 48 -0.11 -7.07 3.56
N VAL A 49 -0.53 -7.19 2.30
CA VAL A 49 -1.93 -7.50 1.96
C VAL A 49 -2.34 -8.87 2.49
N LYS A 50 -1.48 -9.89 2.35
CA LYS A 50 -1.71 -11.22 2.90
C LYS A 50 -1.83 -11.19 4.44
N ALA A 51 -0.96 -10.46 5.12
CA ALA A 51 -0.99 -10.35 6.59
C ALA A 51 -2.30 -9.73 7.12
N ASN A 52 -2.92 -8.85 6.35
CA ASN A 52 -4.20 -8.21 6.71
C ASN A 52 -5.43 -9.11 6.57
N LYS A 53 -5.31 -10.30 5.97
CA LYS A 53 -6.38 -11.33 5.86
C LYS A 53 -7.74 -10.77 5.41
N GLY A 54 -7.76 -9.77 4.51
CA GLY A 54 -9.00 -9.12 4.09
C GLY A 54 -9.83 -10.00 3.13
N SER A 55 -11.16 -9.78 3.12
CA SER A 55 -12.11 -10.48 2.24
C SER A 55 -11.85 -10.20 0.75
N SER A 56 -12.44 -11.03 -0.13
CA SER A 56 -12.41 -10.83 -1.59
C SER A 56 -13.18 -9.56 -1.99
N GLY A 57 -12.76 -8.97 -3.10
CA GLY A 57 -13.46 -7.87 -3.75
C GLY A 57 -14.65 -8.31 -4.59
N VAL A 58 -14.99 -7.51 -5.61
CA VAL A 58 -16.08 -7.80 -6.55
C VAL A 58 -15.79 -9.03 -7.43
N ASP A 59 -14.52 -9.33 -7.66
CA ASP A 59 -14.04 -10.47 -8.46
C ASP A 59 -14.16 -11.83 -7.74
N GLY A 60 -14.45 -11.83 -6.44
CA GLY A 60 -14.53 -13.05 -5.63
C GLY A 60 -13.19 -13.72 -5.33
N ILE A 61 -12.08 -13.24 -5.90
CA ILE A 61 -10.74 -13.84 -5.76
C ILE A 61 -10.22 -13.59 -4.34
N ARG A 62 -9.83 -14.68 -3.65
CA ARG A 62 -9.26 -14.65 -2.31
C ARG A 62 -7.74 -14.71 -2.34
N ILE A 63 -7.13 -14.45 -1.21
CA ILE A 63 -5.66 -14.53 -1.03
C ILE A 63 -5.16 -15.95 -1.33
N GLU A 64 -5.89 -16.97 -0.85
CA GLU A 64 -5.57 -18.39 -1.03
C GLU A 64 -5.61 -18.81 -2.51
N ASP A 65 -6.50 -18.22 -3.30
CA ASP A 65 -6.63 -18.50 -4.72
C ASP A 65 -5.40 -17.99 -5.49
N ILE A 66 -4.92 -16.80 -5.15
CA ILE A 66 -3.69 -16.25 -5.73
C ILE A 66 -2.47 -17.10 -5.36
N GLU A 67 -2.42 -17.64 -4.14
CA GLU A 67 -1.34 -18.54 -3.71
C GLU A 67 -1.33 -19.83 -4.53
N LYS A 68 -2.51 -20.41 -4.80
CA LYS A 68 -2.66 -21.59 -5.66
C LYS A 68 -2.26 -21.33 -7.10
N MET A 69 -2.54 -20.14 -7.63
CA MET A 69 -2.13 -19.73 -8.99
C MET A 69 -0.60 -19.54 -9.12
N GLY A 70 0.11 -19.40 -8.01
CA GLY A 70 1.53 -19.11 -7.97
C GLY A 70 1.83 -17.60 -7.96
N ILE A 71 2.22 -17.11 -6.79
CA ILE A 71 2.42 -15.68 -6.53
C ILE A 71 3.45 -15.03 -7.45
N GLU A 72 4.52 -15.72 -7.82
CA GLU A 72 5.55 -15.16 -8.71
C GLU A 72 5.00 -14.86 -10.11
N LYS A 73 4.19 -15.78 -10.66
CA LYS A 73 3.53 -15.60 -11.95
C LYS A 73 2.55 -14.44 -11.88
N TYR A 74 1.71 -14.41 -10.85
CA TYR A 74 0.71 -13.38 -10.64
C TYR A 74 1.31 -11.96 -10.54
N LEU A 75 2.37 -11.80 -9.74
CA LEU A 75 3.05 -10.50 -9.62
C LEU A 75 3.79 -10.09 -10.90
N LYS A 76 4.31 -11.03 -11.69
CA LYS A 76 4.91 -10.74 -12.99
C LYS A 76 3.88 -10.21 -13.99
N GLU A 77 2.69 -10.81 -14.05
CA GLU A 77 1.59 -10.35 -14.89
C GLU A 77 1.13 -8.93 -14.48
N LEU A 78 0.91 -8.71 -13.18
CA LEU A 78 0.56 -7.40 -12.64
C LEU A 78 1.61 -6.34 -12.96
N LYS A 79 2.89 -6.68 -12.79
CA LYS A 79 4.02 -5.79 -13.12
C LYS A 79 4.00 -5.42 -14.60
N LYS A 80 3.78 -6.38 -15.49
CA LYS A 80 3.71 -6.15 -16.94
C LYS A 80 2.62 -5.14 -17.29
N GLU A 81 1.42 -5.29 -16.72
CA GLU A 81 0.32 -4.36 -16.95
C GLU A 81 0.62 -2.95 -16.42
N LEU A 82 1.27 -2.83 -15.25
CA LEU A 82 1.69 -1.55 -14.71
C LEU A 82 2.72 -0.86 -15.61
N ILE A 83 3.71 -1.60 -16.13
CA ILE A 83 4.72 -1.07 -17.05
C ILE A 83 4.09 -0.62 -18.38
N GLU A 84 3.16 -1.41 -18.93
CA GLU A 84 2.47 -1.11 -20.18
C GLU A 84 1.36 -0.05 -20.05
N GLY A 85 1.08 0.43 -18.83
CA GLY A 85 -0.01 1.38 -18.59
C GLY A 85 -1.41 0.79 -18.82
N LYS A 86 -1.54 -0.53 -18.85
CA LYS A 86 -2.80 -1.25 -19.11
C LYS A 86 -3.56 -1.61 -17.83
N TYR A 87 -2.98 -1.37 -16.66
CA TYR A 87 -3.65 -1.64 -15.39
C TYR A 87 -4.85 -0.69 -15.21
N ILE A 88 -6.03 -1.29 -15.03
CA ILE A 88 -7.27 -0.58 -14.72
C ILE A 88 -7.81 -1.10 -13.39
N PRO A 89 -8.02 -0.23 -12.38
CA PRO A 89 -8.62 -0.64 -11.11
C PRO A 89 -10.02 -1.19 -11.29
N SER A 90 -10.35 -2.24 -10.56
CA SER A 90 -11.70 -2.83 -10.54
C SER A 90 -12.66 -2.00 -9.68
N PRO A 91 -13.97 -2.06 -9.92
CA PRO A 91 -14.96 -1.51 -8.99
C PRO A 91 -14.81 -2.12 -7.59
N VAL A 92 -15.14 -1.34 -6.57
CA VAL A 92 -15.14 -1.85 -5.19
C VAL A 92 -16.44 -2.59 -4.89
N LYS A 93 -16.35 -3.69 -4.13
CA LYS A 93 -17.53 -4.37 -3.59
C LYS A 93 -18.09 -3.53 -2.44
N ARG A 94 -19.33 -3.02 -2.60
CA ARG A 94 -20.00 -2.26 -1.55
C ARG A 94 -20.59 -3.21 -0.51
N VAL A 95 -20.30 -2.95 0.76
CA VAL A 95 -20.89 -3.62 1.92
C VAL A 95 -21.39 -2.56 2.89
N MET A 96 -22.61 -2.70 3.40
CA MET A 96 -23.16 -1.80 4.40
C MET A 96 -22.76 -2.28 5.79
N ILE A 97 -22.25 -1.35 6.59
CA ILE A 97 -21.84 -1.62 7.97
C ILE A 97 -22.78 -0.87 8.92
N PRO A 98 -23.45 -1.56 9.85
CA PRO A 98 -24.32 -0.90 10.82
C PRO A 98 -23.50 -0.04 11.79
N LYS A 99 -24.06 1.14 12.11
CA LYS A 99 -23.52 2.02 13.16
C LYS A 99 -24.28 1.85 14.46
N PRO A 100 -23.72 2.31 15.60
CA PRO A 100 -24.40 2.25 16.91
C PRO A 100 -25.72 3.02 16.97
N ASP A 101 -25.89 4.03 16.11
CA ASP A 101 -27.11 4.86 15.99
C ASP A 101 -28.22 4.24 15.15
N GLY A 102 -28.03 2.99 14.68
CA GLY A 102 -28.97 2.28 13.80
C GLY A 102 -28.88 2.65 12.31
N SER A 103 -28.08 3.66 11.95
CA SER A 103 -27.80 3.98 10.53
C SER A 103 -26.75 3.04 9.93
N GLU A 104 -26.62 3.02 8.61
CA GLU A 104 -25.60 2.23 7.91
C GLU A 104 -24.57 3.14 7.24
N ARG A 105 -23.33 2.65 7.15
CA ARG A 105 -22.31 3.28 6.34
C ARG A 105 -21.82 2.35 5.23
N PRO A 106 -21.65 2.84 4.01
CA PRO A 106 -21.06 2.04 2.94
C PRO A 106 -19.55 1.85 3.17
N LEU A 107 -19.10 0.61 2.99
CA LEU A 107 -17.68 0.26 2.91
C LEU A 107 -17.40 -0.29 1.51
N GLY A 108 -16.41 0.28 0.82
CA GLY A 108 -15.91 -0.25 -0.44
C GLY A 108 -14.74 -1.21 -0.21
N ILE A 109 -14.87 -2.46 -0.64
CA ILE A 109 -13.82 -3.47 -0.55
C ILE A 109 -13.17 -3.64 -1.93
N PRO A 110 -11.91 -3.18 -2.13
CA PRO A 110 -11.20 -3.38 -3.39
C PRO A 110 -10.80 -4.86 -3.57
N THR A 111 -10.53 -5.26 -4.81
CA THR A 111 -9.98 -6.59 -5.12
C THR A 111 -8.62 -6.79 -4.43
N VAL A 112 -8.19 -8.05 -4.27
CA VAL A 112 -6.85 -8.34 -3.72
C VAL A 112 -5.77 -7.73 -4.61
N ARG A 113 -5.99 -7.75 -5.93
CA ARG A 113 -5.11 -7.16 -6.92
C ARG A 113 -4.94 -5.65 -6.72
N ASP A 114 -6.04 -4.94 -6.58
CA ASP A 114 -6.02 -3.48 -6.36
C ASP A 114 -5.38 -3.12 -5.03
N ARG A 115 -5.61 -3.93 -3.99
CA ARG A 115 -4.95 -3.75 -2.69
C ARG A 115 -3.42 -3.90 -2.77
N ILE A 116 -2.92 -4.82 -3.62
CA ILE A 116 -1.47 -4.96 -3.86
C ILE A 116 -0.93 -3.69 -4.51
N VAL A 117 -1.59 -3.16 -5.55
CA VAL A 117 -1.16 -1.92 -6.23
C VAL A 117 -1.24 -0.72 -5.28
N GLN A 118 -2.33 -0.57 -4.52
CA GLN A 118 -2.48 0.48 -3.51
C GLN A 118 -1.38 0.41 -2.44
N MET A 119 -1.07 -0.80 -1.96
CA MET A 119 0.00 -1.00 -0.98
C MET A 119 1.38 -0.70 -1.57
N ALA A 120 1.63 -1.07 -2.82
CA ALA A 120 2.87 -0.74 -3.53
C ALA A 120 3.02 0.78 -3.73
N ALA A 121 1.95 1.46 -4.13
CA ALA A 121 1.90 2.92 -4.22
C ALA A 121 2.16 3.56 -2.84
N LYS A 122 1.50 3.07 -1.78
CA LYS A 122 1.73 3.54 -0.41
C LYS A 122 3.20 3.41 -0.01
N ILE A 123 3.83 2.26 -0.25
CA ILE A 123 5.25 2.01 0.07
C ILE A 123 6.16 3.05 -0.61
N ALA A 124 5.85 3.42 -1.86
CA ALA A 124 6.65 4.39 -2.63
C ALA A 124 6.41 5.85 -2.20
N ILE A 125 5.17 6.21 -1.85
CA ILE A 125 4.75 7.61 -1.63
C ILE A 125 4.89 8.01 -0.15
N GLU A 126 4.54 7.13 0.79
CA GLU A 126 4.50 7.40 2.23
C GLU A 126 5.78 8.07 2.78
N PRO A 127 7.01 7.65 2.41
CA PRO A 127 8.24 8.29 2.91
C PRO A 127 8.38 9.75 2.51
N VAL A 128 7.86 10.13 1.33
CA VAL A 128 7.92 11.50 0.83
C VAL A 128 7.00 12.39 1.65
N PHE A 129 5.75 11.97 1.88
CA PHE A 129 4.81 12.70 2.70
C PHE A 129 5.22 12.75 4.18
N GLU A 130 5.76 11.63 4.71
CA GLU A 130 6.23 11.55 6.09
C GLU A 130 7.33 12.59 6.38
N ALA A 131 8.15 12.93 5.41
CA ALA A 131 9.19 13.95 5.54
C ALA A 131 8.63 15.37 5.77
N ASP A 132 7.42 15.65 5.28
CA ASP A 132 6.78 16.98 5.33
C ASP A 132 5.77 17.12 6.49
N PHE A 133 5.39 16.03 7.15
CA PHE A 133 4.47 16.09 8.27
C PHE A 133 5.07 16.84 9.47
N ARG A 134 4.24 17.70 10.09
CA ARG A 134 4.59 18.41 11.32
C ARG A 134 4.50 17.48 12.54
N GLU A 135 5.18 17.84 13.62
CA GLU A 135 5.20 17.04 14.85
C GLU A 135 3.81 16.86 15.48
N CYS A 136 2.91 17.84 15.33
CA CYS A 136 1.52 17.77 15.81
C CYS A 136 0.60 16.87 14.96
N SER A 137 1.06 16.32 13.85
CA SER A 137 0.27 15.41 13.02
C SER A 137 0.46 13.96 13.48
N TYR A 138 -0.63 13.29 13.88
CA TYR A 138 -0.62 11.93 14.44
C TYR A 138 -1.38 10.92 13.56
N GLY A 139 -2.43 11.36 12.86
CA GLY A 139 -3.33 10.48 12.13
C GLY A 139 -2.65 9.75 10.96
N PHE A 140 -2.86 8.43 10.88
CA PHE A 140 -2.41 7.55 9.79
C PHE A 140 -0.89 7.53 9.53
N ARG A 141 -0.08 8.01 10.46
CA ARG A 141 1.38 8.03 10.36
C ARG A 141 2.02 6.80 10.99
N PRO A 142 3.15 6.29 10.42
CA PRO A 142 3.92 5.23 11.05
C PRO A 142 4.38 5.61 12.46
N LYS A 143 4.24 4.69 13.41
CA LYS A 143 4.68 4.86 14.82
C LYS A 143 4.01 6.03 15.56
N ARG A 144 2.91 6.58 15.07
CA ARG A 144 2.07 7.57 15.74
C ARG A 144 0.72 6.95 16.11
N SER A 145 0.14 7.37 17.22
CA SER A 145 -1.14 6.87 17.72
C SER A 145 -2.01 7.98 18.30
N ALA A 146 -3.31 7.72 18.39
CA ALA A 146 -4.26 8.63 19.02
C ALA A 146 -3.90 8.88 20.50
N LYS A 147 -3.40 7.85 21.21
CA LYS A 147 -2.96 7.98 22.60
C LYS A 147 -1.85 9.03 22.75
N GLN A 148 -0.83 8.96 21.88
CA GLN A 148 0.26 9.95 21.89
C GLN A 148 -0.23 11.37 21.55
N ALA A 149 -1.27 11.51 20.71
CA ALA A 149 -1.86 12.81 20.45
C ALA A 149 -2.52 13.41 21.68
N LEU A 150 -3.21 12.58 22.50
CA LEU A 150 -3.85 13.00 23.74
C LEU A 150 -2.84 13.31 24.88
N GLU A 151 -1.66 12.69 24.85
CA GLU A 151 -0.60 12.94 25.84
C GLU A 151 0.11 14.30 25.64
N VAL A 152 -0.09 14.96 24.49
CA VAL A 152 0.56 16.23 24.15
C VAL A 152 -0.39 17.43 24.30
N VAL A 153 -1.67 17.18 24.51
CA VAL A 153 -2.70 18.20 24.79
C VAL A 153 -2.80 18.46 26.29
#